data_b73fd76855f316affe6c671941f21739
#
_entry.id   b73fd76855f316affe6c671941f21739
#
_cell.length_a   1.000
_cell.length_b   1.000
_cell.length_c   1.000
_cell.angle_alpha   90.00
_cell.angle_beta   90.00
_cell.angle_gamma   90.00
#
_symmetry.space_group_name_H-M   'P 1'
#
loop_
_entity.id
_entity.type
_entity.pdbx_description
1 polymer ?
#
loop_
_entity_poly.entity_id
_entity_poly.type
_entity_poly.pdbx_seq_one_letter_code
_entity_poly.pdbx_strand_id
1 'polypeptide(L)'
;MKLKRFLSKSRIIDIKSTDFKGAVAELIDTLSPALLEGVDKKKVLADVMERETAISTYLGNGICMPHTRVDGLKQKYVFSVGRCPNGLIFDGADEYKQTRMLFLLLSDEDVNTYLTVLSTLAKTFSAEPAINSIKEASDISKFRAAVLSAFDSGVAVLPGKIKNASGVPAISKPKLFENKLNDSIAKSALKVAKVANCSSIILQGDAFANIPDLSSYFGDMNVVVVSERSIQNIPDKWSVINVRSFSNGRFAQLRSAVMIGLTRGIFKAKDKICCIGGVGG
;
A
#
# COMPACT_ATOMS: atom_id res chain seq x y z
N MET A 1 -11.71 -0.85 -15.47
CA MET A 1 -11.11 -2.14 -15.92
C MET A 1 -11.54 -3.23 -14.95
N LYS A 2 -12.04 -4.37 -15.43
CA LYS A 2 -12.43 -5.49 -14.53
C LYS A 2 -11.17 -6.28 -14.17
N LEU A 3 -10.70 -6.16 -12.92
CA LEU A 3 -9.47 -6.83 -12.45
C LEU A 3 -9.61 -8.35 -12.41
N LYS A 4 -10.83 -8.88 -12.19
CA LYS A 4 -11.12 -10.32 -12.14
C LYS A 4 -10.57 -11.09 -13.36
N ARG A 5 -10.49 -10.46 -14.53
CA ARG A 5 -9.98 -11.09 -15.77
C ARG A 5 -8.51 -11.55 -15.68
N PHE A 6 -7.74 -10.98 -14.73
CA PHE A 6 -6.33 -11.32 -14.53
C PHE A 6 -6.13 -12.45 -13.51
N LEU A 7 -7.22 -12.97 -12.92
CA LEU A 7 -7.22 -14.09 -12.00
C LEU A 7 -7.97 -15.28 -12.59
N SER A 8 -7.33 -16.46 -12.58
CA SER A 8 -7.97 -17.74 -12.91
C SER A 8 -8.27 -18.51 -11.61
N LYS A 9 -9.35 -19.31 -11.61
CA LYS A 9 -9.67 -20.23 -10.51
C LYS A 9 -8.53 -21.20 -10.19
N SER A 10 -7.77 -21.65 -11.20
CA SER A 10 -6.61 -22.52 -11.04
C SER A 10 -5.45 -21.87 -10.29
N ARG A 11 -5.42 -20.55 -10.21
CA ARG A 11 -4.41 -19.76 -9.49
C ARG A 11 -4.87 -19.34 -8.08
N ILE A 12 -5.95 -19.95 -7.58
CA ILE A 12 -6.39 -19.81 -6.20
C ILE A 12 -6.21 -21.17 -5.53
N ILE A 13 -5.21 -21.29 -4.65
CA ILE A 13 -4.74 -22.55 -4.08
C ILE A 13 -4.67 -22.53 -2.56
N ASP A 14 -4.61 -23.71 -1.94
CA ASP A 14 -4.13 -23.84 -0.56
C ASP A 14 -2.60 -23.87 -0.55
N ILE A 15 -2.02 -22.99 0.24
CA ILE A 15 -0.58 -22.96 0.48
C ILE A 15 -0.20 -24.10 1.42
N LYS A 16 0.83 -24.85 1.04
CA LYS A 16 1.38 -25.96 1.82
C LYS A 16 2.61 -25.56 2.63
N SER A 17 3.38 -24.60 2.11
CA SER A 17 4.57 -24.07 2.79
C SER A 17 4.19 -23.34 4.07
N THR A 18 5.04 -23.46 5.06
CA THR A 18 4.91 -22.80 6.35
C THR A 18 5.64 -21.46 6.38
N ASP A 19 6.53 -21.20 5.44
CA ASP A 19 7.30 -19.97 5.33
C ASP A 19 6.85 -19.12 4.13
N PHE A 20 7.11 -17.83 4.23
CA PHE A 20 6.69 -16.86 3.23
C PHE A 20 7.31 -17.09 1.85
N LYS A 21 8.62 -17.43 1.80
CA LYS A 21 9.33 -17.65 0.54
C LYS A 21 8.77 -18.86 -0.21
N GLY A 22 8.57 -19.96 0.48
CA GLY A 22 7.95 -21.15 -0.08
C GLY A 22 6.52 -20.88 -0.56
N ALA A 23 5.73 -20.13 0.21
CA ALA A 23 4.37 -19.77 -0.17
C ALA A 23 4.33 -18.90 -1.44
N VAL A 24 5.24 -17.95 -1.58
CA VAL A 24 5.36 -17.14 -2.81
C VAL A 24 5.79 -18.01 -4.00
N ALA A 25 6.73 -18.95 -3.79
CA ALA A 25 7.13 -19.88 -4.83
C ALA A 25 5.96 -20.73 -5.33
N GLU A 26 5.13 -21.28 -4.42
CA GLU A 26 3.92 -22.01 -4.80
C GLU A 26 2.96 -21.15 -5.65
N LEU A 27 2.79 -19.86 -5.33
CA LEU A 27 1.97 -18.96 -6.12
C LEU A 27 2.56 -18.72 -7.52
N ILE A 28 3.87 -18.53 -7.63
CA ILE A 28 4.57 -18.39 -8.91
C ILE A 28 4.42 -19.65 -9.75
N ASP A 29 4.43 -20.84 -9.12
CA ASP A 29 4.29 -22.11 -9.82
C ASP A 29 2.89 -22.36 -10.39
N THR A 30 1.86 -21.66 -9.89
CA THR A 30 0.52 -21.67 -10.53
C THR A 30 0.48 -20.97 -11.87
N LEU A 31 1.49 -20.16 -12.19
CA LEU A 31 1.52 -19.35 -13.41
C LEU A 31 1.97 -20.23 -14.59
N SER A 32 1.13 -20.26 -15.62
CA SER A 32 1.45 -21.05 -16.82
C SER A 32 2.68 -20.52 -17.54
N PRO A 33 3.45 -21.38 -18.24
CA PRO A 33 4.58 -20.93 -19.04
C PRO A 33 4.22 -19.83 -20.07
N ALA A 34 3.00 -19.87 -20.61
CA ALA A 34 2.53 -18.88 -21.57
C ALA A 34 2.38 -17.45 -20.96
N LEU A 35 2.18 -17.34 -19.64
CA LEU A 35 2.13 -16.04 -18.97
C LEU A 35 3.53 -15.51 -18.65
N LEU A 36 4.49 -16.38 -18.48
CA LEU A 36 5.86 -16.10 -18.08
C LEU A 36 6.86 -16.41 -19.20
N GLU A 37 6.42 -16.39 -20.47
CA GLU A 37 7.32 -16.68 -21.59
C GLU A 37 8.49 -15.68 -21.61
N GLY A 38 9.72 -16.20 -21.45
CA GLY A 38 10.92 -15.38 -21.33
C GLY A 38 11.19 -14.81 -19.94
N VAL A 39 10.33 -15.08 -18.96
CA VAL A 39 10.51 -14.60 -17.58
C VAL A 39 11.08 -15.70 -16.69
N ASP A 40 12.18 -15.43 -16.02
CA ASP A 40 12.76 -16.34 -15.04
C ASP A 40 12.00 -16.30 -13.70
N LYS A 41 11.33 -17.42 -13.37
CA LYS A 41 10.60 -17.59 -12.11
C LYS A 41 11.49 -17.39 -10.87
N LYS A 42 12.76 -17.79 -10.94
CA LYS A 42 13.70 -17.63 -9.82
C LYS A 42 14.01 -16.15 -9.59
N LYS A 43 14.16 -15.38 -10.67
CA LYS A 43 14.33 -13.93 -10.60
C LYS A 43 13.08 -13.27 -10.01
N VAL A 44 11.90 -13.63 -10.48
CA VAL A 44 10.64 -13.10 -9.92
C VAL A 44 10.55 -13.36 -8.41
N LEU A 45 10.88 -14.57 -7.97
CA LEU A 45 10.91 -14.89 -6.54
C LEU A 45 11.92 -14.03 -5.78
N ALA A 46 13.13 -13.87 -6.32
CA ALA A 46 14.16 -13.05 -5.70
C ALA A 46 13.73 -11.58 -5.59
N ASP A 47 13.15 -11.01 -6.64
CA ASP A 47 12.67 -9.62 -6.66
C ASP A 47 11.53 -9.40 -5.64
N VAL A 48 10.61 -10.36 -5.51
CA VAL A 48 9.56 -10.32 -4.49
C VAL A 48 10.16 -10.37 -3.09
N MET A 49 11.14 -11.25 -2.84
CA MET A 49 11.76 -11.40 -1.52
C MET A 49 12.60 -10.18 -1.13
N GLU A 50 13.37 -9.62 -2.06
CA GLU A 50 14.12 -8.39 -1.84
C GLU A 50 13.18 -7.24 -1.43
N ARG A 51 12.08 -7.11 -2.16
CA ARG A 51 11.07 -6.09 -1.86
C ARG A 51 10.41 -6.29 -0.50
N GLU A 52 10.07 -7.52 -0.14
CA GLU A 52 9.45 -7.86 1.13
C GLU A 52 10.37 -7.59 2.31
N THR A 53 11.66 -7.92 2.16
CA THR A 53 12.70 -7.62 3.16
C THR A 53 12.89 -6.11 3.34
N ALA A 54 12.77 -5.33 2.26
CA ALA A 54 12.88 -3.89 2.33
C ALA A 54 11.65 -3.26 3.01
N ILE A 55 10.45 -3.71 2.65
CA ILE A 55 9.18 -3.17 3.16
C ILE A 55 8.12 -4.27 3.16
N SER A 56 7.62 -4.62 4.35
CA SER A 56 6.55 -5.61 4.52
C SER A 56 5.32 -5.26 3.68
N THR A 57 4.81 -6.24 2.96
CA THR A 57 3.55 -6.12 2.20
C THR A 57 2.33 -6.64 2.97
N TYR A 58 2.49 -6.91 4.27
CA TYR A 58 1.39 -7.27 5.15
C TYR A 58 0.48 -6.06 5.39
N LEU A 59 -0.77 -6.16 4.96
CA LEU A 59 -1.76 -5.07 5.01
C LEU A 59 -2.54 -5.02 6.33
N GLY A 60 -2.31 -5.98 7.21
CA GLY A 60 -3.15 -6.21 8.38
C GLY A 60 -4.31 -7.18 8.09
N ASN A 61 -5.06 -7.52 9.13
CA ASN A 61 -6.25 -8.37 9.02
C ASN A 61 -6.03 -9.76 8.38
N GLY A 62 -4.81 -10.27 8.38
CA GLY A 62 -4.48 -11.57 7.79
C GLY A 62 -4.26 -11.52 6.28
N ILE A 63 -4.07 -10.36 5.68
CA ILE A 63 -3.81 -10.21 4.25
C ILE A 63 -2.37 -9.75 4.02
N CYS A 64 -1.66 -10.50 3.19
CA CYS A 64 -0.36 -10.10 2.67
C CYS A 64 -0.42 -10.02 1.15
N MET A 65 0.17 -8.98 0.57
CA MET A 65 0.08 -8.70 -0.86
C MET A 65 1.48 -8.50 -1.48
N PRO A 66 2.30 -9.58 -1.57
CA PRO A 66 3.57 -9.51 -2.28
C PRO A 66 3.36 -9.11 -3.73
N HIS A 67 4.22 -8.22 -4.20
CA HIS A 67 4.09 -7.68 -5.54
C HIS A 67 5.43 -7.22 -6.11
N THR A 68 5.61 -7.39 -7.42
CA THR A 68 6.78 -6.86 -8.13
C THR A 68 6.43 -6.50 -9.56
N ARG A 69 7.31 -5.71 -10.19
CA ARG A 69 7.27 -5.47 -11.62
C ARG A 69 8.16 -6.48 -12.32
N VAL A 70 7.72 -6.92 -13.47
CA VAL A 70 8.39 -7.94 -14.25
C VAL A 70 8.41 -7.50 -15.70
N ASP A 71 9.60 -7.39 -16.25
CA ASP A 71 9.78 -7.09 -17.67
C ASP A 71 9.35 -8.29 -18.52
N GLY A 72 8.66 -8.00 -19.64
CA GLY A 72 8.24 -8.99 -20.63
C GLY A 72 7.05 -9.84 -20.24
N LEU A 73 6.23 -9.43 -19.27
CA LEU A 73 4.96 -10.10 -19.00
C LEU A 73 4.02 -10.00 -20.21
N LYS A 74 3.43 -11.12 -20.62
CA LYS A 74 2.43 -11.15 -21.71
C LYS A 74 1.10 -10.46 -21.38
N GLN A 75 0.86 -10.16 -20.11
CA GLN A 75 -0.32 -9.46 -19.63
C GLN A 75 0.10 -8.30 -18.73
N LYS A 76 -0.68 -7.21 -18.76
CA LYS A 76 -0.44 -6.05 -17.89
C LYS A 76 -0.36 -6.41 -16.41
N TYR A 77 -1.11 -7.42 -15.99
CA TYR A 77 -1.17 -7.93 -14.63
C TYR A 77 -1.35 -9.44 -14.63
N VAL A 78 -0.75 -10.09 -13.66
CA VAL A 78 -0.96 -11.51 -13.37
C VAL A 78 -1.19 -11.64 -11.86
N PHE A 79 -2.28 -12.33 -11.49
CA PHE A 79 -2.66 -12.53 -10.10
C PHE A 79 -2.63 -14.01 -9.76
N SER A 80 -2.14 -14.33 -8.56
CA SER A 80 -2.27 -15.63 -7.93
C SER A 80 -2.57 -15.45 -6.44
N VAL A 81 -3.41 -16.32 -5.86
CA VAL A 81 -3.91 -16.15 -4.50
C VAL A 81 -3.79 -17.46 -3.73
N GLY A 82 -3.21 -17.39 -2.55
CA GLY A 82 -3.05 -18.50 -1.63
C GLY A 82 -3.87 -18.34 -0.36
N ARG A 83 -4.57 -19.40 0.05
CA ARG A 83 -5.12 -19.52 1.39
C ARG A 83 -4.03 -20.06 2.32
N CYS A 84 -3.81 -19.40 3.45
CA CYS A 84 -2.80 -19.74 4.44
C CYS A 84 -3.47 -20.09 5.78
N PRO A 85 -4.03 -21.29 5.96
CA PRO A 85 -4.81 -21.64 7.15
C PRO A 85 -3.99 -21.54 8.45
N ASN A 86 -2.70 -21.82 8.39
CA ASN A 86 -1.79 -21.85 9.54
C ASN A 86 -0.94 -20.58 9.71
N GLY A 87 -1.16 -19.57 8.86
CA GLY A 87 -0.27 -18.41 8.80
C GLY A 87 1.06 -18.73 8.09
N LEU A 88 1.99 -17.78 8.13
CA LEU A 88 3.31 -17.93 7.51
C LEU A 88 4.39 -17.46 8.48
N ILE A 89 5.58 -18.03 8.34
CA ILE A 89 6.79 -17.60 9.05
C ILE A 89 7.59 -16.73 8.10
N PHE A 90 7.98 -15.55 8.57
CA PHE A 90 8.92 -14.67 7.88
C PHE A 90 9.85 -14.05 8.91
N ASP A 91 11.16 -14.06 8.63
CA ASP A 91 12.22 -13.74 9.59
C ASP A 91 11.95 -12.44 10.40
N GLY A 92 11.78 -12.60 11.71
CA GLY A 92 11.62 -11.49 12.65
C GLY A 92 10.28 -10.74 12.59
N ALA A 93 9.32 -11.17 11.75
CA ALA A 93 8.05 -10.48 11.54
C ALA A 93 6.86 -11.34 11.99
N ASP A 94 6.47 -11.19 13.25
CA ASP A 94 5.38 -11.99 13.85
C ASP A 94 4.00 -11.76 13.22
N GLU A 95 3.80 -10.62 12.55
CA GLU A 95 2.54 -10.34 11.86
C GLU A 95 2.21 -11.36 10.76
N TYR A 96 3.21 -12.00 10.12
CA TYR A 96 2.99 -13.00 9.08
C TYR A 96 2.34 -14.29 9.60
N LYS A 97 2.46 -14.60 10.88
CA LYS A 97 1.76 -15.73 11.53
C LYS A 97 0.24 -15.59 11.46
N GLN A 98 -0.25 -14.36 11.29
CA GLN A 98 -1.67 -14.08 11.15
C GLN A 98 -2.16 -14.11 9.70
N THR A 99 -1.28 -14.34 8.71
CA THR A 99 -1.65 -14.38 7.29
C THR A 99 -2.69 -15.47 7.04
N ARG A 100 -3.78 -15.11 6.39
CA ARG A 100 -4.85 -16.02 5.94
C ARG A 100 -4.98 -16.01 4.43
N MET A 101 -4.58 -14.92 3.81
CA MET A 101 -4.55 -14.75 2.36
C MET A 101 -3.22 -14.14 1.93
N LEU A 102 -2.54 -14.82 1.00
CA LEU A 102 -1.38 -14.33 0.29
C LEU A 102 -1.78 -14.00 -1.15
N PHE A 103 -1.69 -12.74 -1.54
CA PHE A 103 -2.09 -12.28 -2.87
C PHE A 103 -0.88 -11.81 -3.66
N LEU A 104 -0.40 -12.62 -4.59
CA LEU A 104 0.71 -12.26 -5.49
C LEU A 104 0.19 -11.42 -6.66
N LEU A 105 0.76 -10.22 -6.82
CA LEU A 105 0.55 -9.34 -7.96
C LEU A 105 1.86 -9.17 -8.75
N LEU A 106 1.87 -9.62 -9.98
CA LEU A 106 2.91 -9.27 -10.94
C LEU A 106 2.36 -8.25 -11.94
N SER A 107 3.14 -7.24 -12.25
CA SER A 107 2.77 -6.19 -13.21
C SER A 107 3.88 -6.02 -14.23
N ASP A 108 3.51 -5.82 -15.48
CA ASP A 108 4.47 -5.39 -16.49
C ASP A 108 5.09 -4.03 -16.13
N GLU A 109 6.35 -3.80 -16.49
CA GLU A 109 7.10 -2.59 -16.12
C GLU A 109 6.47 -1.30 -16.66
N ASP A 110 5.91 -1.34 -17.87
CA ASP A 110 5.34 -0.18 -18.56
C ASP A 110 3.97 0.26 -18.02
N VAL A 111 3.44 -0.40 -17.00
CA VAL A 111 2.09 -0.13 -16.53
C VAL A 111 2.02 1.04 -15.56
N ASN A 112 1.58 2.20 -16.06
CA ASN A 112 1.37 3.42 -15.26
C ASN A 112 0.24 3.30 -14.22
N THR A 113 -0.64 2.30 -14.34
CA THR A 113 -1.79 2.09 -13.43
C THR A 113 -1.50 1.12 -12.29
N TYR A 114 -0.26 0.66 -12.15
CA TYR A 114 0.16 -0.31 -11.14
C TYR A 114 -0.27 0.05 -9.71
N LEU A 115 0.05 1.27 -9.27
CA LEU A 115 -0.30 1.73 -7.92
C LEU A 115 -1.83 1.82 -7.72
N THR A 116 -2.56 2.21 -8.78
CA THR A 116 -4.03 2.26 -8.72
C THR A 116 -4.62 0.86 -8.57
N VAL A 117 -4.07 -0.14 -9.27
CA VAL A 117 -4.50 -1.53 -9.16
C VAL A 117 -4.19 -2.07 -7.77
N LEU A 118 -2.97 -1.88 -7.29
CA LEU A 118 -2.56 -2.30 -5.95
C LEU A 118 -3.47 -1.70 -4.87
N SER A 119 -3.71 -0.39 -4.95
CA SER A 119 -4.62 0.34 -4.07
C SER A 119 -6.05 -0.20 -4.11
N THR A 120 -6.55 -0.50 -5.31
CA THR A 120 -7.90 -1.04 -5.49
C THR A 120 -8.04 -2.44 -4.89
N LEU A 121 -7.05 -3.31 -5.13
CA LEU A 121 -7.04 -4.66 -4.57
C LEU A 121 -6.98 -4.63 -3.05
N ALA A 122 -6.08 -3.82 -2.49
CA ALA A 122 -5.96 -3.68 -1.05
C ALA A 122 -7.28 -3.23 -0.41
N LYS A 123 -7.97 -2.24 -0.99
CA LYS A 123 -9.30 -1.82 -0.53
C LYS A 123 -10.35 -2.92 -0.62
N THR A 124 -10.40 -3.60 -1.77
CA THR A 124 -11.37 -4.67 -2.01
C THR A 124 -11.26 -5.76 -0.95
N PHE A 125 -10.04 -6.18 -0.64
CA PHE A 125 -9.79 -7.26 0.31
C PHE A 125 -9.74 -6.82 1.78
N SER A 126 -9.61 -5.52 2.07
CA SER A 126 -9.68 -4.99 3.44
C SER A 126 -11.10 -4.56 3.85
N ALA A 127 -12.07 -4.61 2.95
CA ALA A 127 -13.46 -4.32 3.28
C ALA A 127 -14.04 -5.43 4.19
N GLU A 128 -14.73 -5.03 5.27
CA GLU A 128 -15.22 -5.99 6.30
C GLU A 128 -15.96 -7.20 5.74
N PRO A 129 -16.94 -7.10 4.82
CA PRO A 129 -17.62 -8.27 4.30
C PRO A 129 -16.69 -9.24 3.59
N ALA A 130 -15.75 -8.73 2.79
CA ALA A 130 -14.81 -9.57 2.04
C ALA A 130 -13.80 -10.25 2.96
N ILE A 131 -13.25 -9.51 3.93
CA ILE A 131 -12.24 -10.04 4.84
C ILE A 131 -12.81 -11.10 5.78
N ASN A 132 -14.03 -10.92 6.27
CA ASN A 132 -14.67 -11.90 7.12
C ASN A 132 -14.94 -13.21 6.35
N SER A 133 -15.49 -13.11 5.13
CA SER A 133 -15.70 -14.27 4.27
C SER A 133 -14.42 -15.03 3.94
N ILE A 134 -13.29 -14.31 3.76
CA ILE A 134 -11.97 -14.89 3.51
C ILE A 134 -11.43 -15.61 4.76
N LYS A 135 -11.54 -14.98 5.93
CA LYS A 135 -11.05 -15.56 7.19
C LYS A 135 -11.85 -16.79 7.62
N GLU A 136 -13.16 -16.77 7.41
CA GLU A 136 -14.09 -17.83 7.80
C GLU A 136 -14.12 -19.00 6.81
N ALA A 137 -13.44 -18.88 5.68
CA ALA A 137 -13.40 -19.93 4.67
C ALA A 137 -12.69 -21.20 5.20
N SER A 138 -13.49 -22.20 5.55
CA SER A 138 -13.01 -23.48 6.12
C SER A 138 -12.25 -24.34 5.14
N ASP A 139 -12.51 -24.16 3.85
CA ASP A 139 -11.91 -24.96 2.76
C ASP A 139 -11.61 -24.09 1.53
N ILE A 140 -10.87 -24.65 0.58
CA ILE A 140 -10.46 -23.96 -0.64
C ILE A 140 -11.63 -23.55 -1.52
N SER A 141 -12.75 -24.30 -1.51
CA SER A 141 -13.91 -23.96 -2.34
C SER A 141 -14.60 -22.71 -1.85
N LYS A 142 -14.83 -22.61 -0.53
CA LYS A 142 -15.36 -21.39 0.11
C LYS A 142 -14.43 -20.22 -0.04
N PHE A 143 -13.12 -20.44 0.12
CA PHE A 143 -12.11 -19.40 -0.06
C PHE A 143 -12.12 -18.86 -1.50
N ARG A 144 -12.16 -19.73 -2.51
CA ARG A 144 -12.28 -19.33 -3.92
C ARG A 144 -13.54 -18.51 -4.17
N ALA A 145 -14.67 -18.93 -3.61
CA ALA A 145 -15.93 -18.20 -3.74
C ALA A 145 -15.82 -16.80 -3.11
N ALA A 146 -15.26 -16.69 -1.91
CA ALA A 146 -15.04 -15.41 -1.21
C ALA A 146 -14.13 -14.46 -1.99
N VAL A 147 -12.99 -14.95 -2.49
CA VAL A 147 -12.06 -14.18 -3.29
C VAL A 147 -12.72 -13.68 -4.58
N LEU A 148 -13.41 -14.54 -5.31
CA LEU A 148 -14.07 -14.16 -6.57
C LEU A 148 -15.24 -13.20 -6.34
N SER A 149 -16.00 -13.37 -5.26
CA SER A 149 -17.08 -12.45 -4.86
C SER A 149 -16.53 -11.06 -4.52
N ALA A 150 -15.39 -10.99 -3.81
CA ALA A 150 -14.72 -9.73 -3.52
C ALA A 150 -14.31 -8.97 -4.80
N PHE A 151 -13.89 -9.68 -5.85
CA PHE A 151 -13.61 -9.05 -7.14
C PHE A 151 -14.87 -8.57 -7.86
N ASP A 152 -16.02 -9.21 -7.66
CA ASP A 152 -17.27 -8.80 -8.30
C ASP A 152 -17.89 -7.58 -7.60
N SER A 153 -17.77 -7.48 -6.30
CA SER A 153 -18.23 -6.34 -5.50
C SER A 153 -17.26 -5.14 -5.55
N GLY A 154 -15.98 -5.38 -5.73
CA GLY A 154 -14.95 -4.37 -5.91
C GLY A 154 -14.96 -3.83 -7.33
N VAL A 155 -15.83 -2.88 -7.64
CA VAL A 155 -15.74 -2.14 -8.91
C VAL A 155 -14.44 -1.34 -8.90
N ALA A 156 -13.40 -1.90 -9.52
CA ALA A 156 -12.18 -1.17 -9.82
C ALA A 156 -12.50 -0.06 -10.82
N VAL A 157 -13.00 1.05 -10.34
CA VAL A 157 -13.08 2.28 -11.13
C VAL A 157 -11.66 2.83 -11.20
N LEU A 158 -10.93 2.45 -12.24
CA LEU A 158 -9.78 3.25 -12.66
C LEU A 158 -10.31 4.65 -12.97
N PRO A 159 -9.64 5.71 -12.51
CA PRO A 159 -10.05 7.06 -12.85
C PRO A 159 -9.97 7.24 -14.38
N GLY A 160 -11.07 6.96 -15.06
CA GLY A 160 -11.36 7.57 -16.33
C GLY A 160 -11.62 9.02 -16.01
N LYS A 161 -11.02 9.94 -16.79
CA LYS A 161 -11.17 11.40 -16.74
C LYS A 161 -12.33 11.84 -15.84
N ILE A 162 -12.03 12.26 -14.61
CA ILE A 162 -13.01 12.87 -13.72
C ILE A 162 -13.43 14.17 -14.41
N LYS A 163 -14.59 14.17 -15.04
CA LYS A 163 -15.30 15.41 -15.30
C LYS A 163 -15.60 16.02 -13.94
N ASN A 164 -15.14 17.24 -13.73
CA ASN A 164 -15.38 18.02 -12.53
C ASN A 164 -16.85 17.95 -12.14
N ALA A 165 -17.17 17.15 -11.12
CA ALA A 165 -18.42 17.24 -10.43
C ALA A 165 -18.26 18.32 -9.35
N SER A 166 -18.59 19.53 -9.69
CA SER A 166 -18.85 20.63 -8.78
C SER A 166 -20.01 20.23 -7.86
N GLY A 167 -19.73 20.05 -6.59
CA GLY A 167 -20.76 19.74 -5.59
C GLY A 167 -20.19 19.10 -4.32
N VAL A 168 -19.16 19.71 -3.72
CA VAL A 168 -18.80 19.46 -2.33
C VAL A 168 -19.36 20.65 -1.51
N PRO A 169 -20.18 20.42 -0.46
CA PRO A 169 -20.66 21.52 0.37
C PRO A 169 -19.45 22.22 1.01
N ALA A 170 -19.43 23.54 0.88
CA ALA A 170 -18.44 24.40 1.49
C ALA A 170 -18.47 24.25 3.00
N ILE A 171 -17.45 23.57 3.54
CA ILE A 171 -17.21 23.54 4.98
C ILE A 171 -16.66 24.91 5.35
N SER A 172 -17.36 25.58 6.26
CA SER A 172 -17.00 26.87 6.84
C SER A 172 -15.53 26.92 7.22
N LYS A 173 -14.84 28.03 6.87
CA LYS A 173 -13.44 28.31 7.19
C LYS A 173 -13.18 28.10 8.68
N PRO A 174 -12.37 27.12 9.08
CA PRO A 174 -11.93 26.99 10.45
C PRO A 174 -10.90 28.09 10.73
N LYS A 175 -10.98 28.69 11.92
CA LYS A 175 -10.03 29.66 12.43
C LYS A 175 -8.62 29.12 12.43
N LEU A 176 -7.64 29.94 12.05
CA LEU A 176 -6.21 29.67 12.12
C LEU A 176 -5.85 29.04 13.48
N PHE A 177 -5.08 27.98 13.43
CA PHE A 177 -4.58 27.30 14.62
C PHE A 177 -3.56 28.17 15.36
N GLU A 178 -3.98 28.83 16.41
CA GLU A 178 -3.11 29.19 17.52
C GLU A 178 -3.00 27.98 18.47
N ASN A 179 -2.43 26.89 18.02
CA ASN A 179 -2.23 25.75 18.90
C ASN A 179 -0.75 25.66 19.27
N LYS A 180 -0.40 26.17 20.46
CA LYS A 180 0.96 26.09 21.03
C LYS A 180 1.54 24.67 21.03
N LEU A 181 0.67 23.66 21.02
CA LEU A 181 1.08 22.24 20.93
C LEU A 181 1.66 21.89 19.56
N ASN A 182 0.99 22.29 18.47
CA ASN A 182 1.47 22.01 17.12
C ASN A 182 2.81 22.73 16.84
N ASP A 183 2.94 23.94 17.33
CA ASP A 183 4.19 24.71 17.29
C ASP A 183 5.33 23.98 18.02
N SER A 184 5.07 23.49 19.22
CA SER A 184 6.03 22.73 20.01
C SER A 184 6.40 21.39 19.36
N ILE A 185 5.44 20.69 18.77
CA ILE A 185 5.67 19.45 18.04
C ILE A 185 6.54 19.70 16.81
N ALA A 186 6.24 20.73 16.01
CA ALA A 186 7.01 21.05 14.81
C ALA A 186 8.47 21.42 15.15
N LYS A 187 8.68 22.25 16.17
CA LYS A 187 10.02 22.59 16.67
C LYS A 187 10.80 21.38 17.18
N SER A 188 10.13 20.52 17.94
CA SER A 188 10.75 19.29 18.46
C SER A 188 11.10 18.31 17.33
N ALA A 189 10.21 18.12 16.37
CA ALA A 189 10.43 17.26 15.22
C ALA A 189 11.61 17.76 14.36
N LEU A 190 11.71 19.05 14.12
CA LEU A 190 12.85 19.64 13.41
C LEU A 190 14.18 19.38 14.15
N LYS A 191 14.19 19.54 15.48
CA LYS A 191 15.36 19.26 16.31
C LYS A 191 15.77 17.79 16.20
N VAL A 192 14.81 16.88 16.31
CA VAL A 192 15.04 15.43 16.16
C VAL A 192 15.55 15.11 14.75
N ALA A 193 14.92 15.65 13.71
CA ALA A 193 15.31 15.43 12.32
C ALA A 193 16.76 15.85 12.06
N LYS A 194 17.16 17.01 12.58
CA LYS A 194 18.55 17.51 12.45
C LYS A 194 19.55 16.62 13.18
N VAL A 195 19.27 16.24 14.43
CA VAL A 195 20.16 15.38 15.23
C VAL A 195 20.30 13.99 14.63
N ALA A 196 19.20 13.44 14.08
CA ALA A 196 19.20 12.13 13.45
C ALA A 196 19.73 12.15 12.01
N ASN A 197 20.10 13.32 11.46
CA ASN A 197 20.47 13.51 10.05
C ASN A 197 19.39 12.99 9.09
N CYS A 198 18.13 13.36 9.33
CA CYS A 198 17.04 13.04 8.43
C CYS A 198 17.12 13.91 7.16
N SER A 199 16.90 13.30 6.00
CA SER A 199 16.84 13.98 4.71
C SER A 199 15.49 14.63 4.44
N SER A 200 14.44 14.13 5.09
CA SER A 200 13.06 14.55 4.84
C SER A 200 12.21 14.49 6.10
N ILE A 201 11.13 15.26 6.09
CA ILE A 201 10.06 15.19 7.10
C ILE A 201 8.77 14.76 6.40
N ILE A 202 8.11 13.73 6.92
CA ILE A 202 6.74 13.37 6.54
C ILE A 202 5.79 14.01 7.55
N LEU A 203 4.80 14.75 7.03
CA LEU A 203 3.72 15.32 7.78
C LEU A 203 2.41 14.61 7.43
N GLN A 204 1.77 13.96 8.39
CA GLN A 204 0.44 13.35 8.18
C GLN A 204 -0.63 14.44 8.12
N GLY A 205 -1.05 14.79 6.91
CA GLY A 205 -1.99 15.86 6.65
C GLY A 205 -3.38 15.63 7.23
N ASP A 206 -3.82 14.37 7.31
CA ASP A 206 -5.13 13.99 7.87
C ASP A 206 -5.21 14.20 9.40
N ALA A 207 -4.07 14.38 10.06
CA ALA A 207 -4.03 14.73 11.48
C ALA A 207 -4.37 16.21 11.73
N PHE A 208 -4.47 17.02 10.69
CA PHE A 208 -4.76 18.44 10.75
C PHE A 208 -6.07 18.74 10.00
N ALA A 209 -6.93 19.57 10.57
CA ALA A 209 -8.10 20.07 9.85
C ALA A 209 -7.70 20.94 8.66
N ASN A 210 -6.64 21.74 8.82
CA ASN A 210 -5.90 22.43 7.77
C ASN A 210 -4.42 22.25 8.05
N ILE A 211 -3.60 22.09 7.01
CA ILE A 211 -2.16 22.04 7.20
C ILE A 211 -1.71 23.46 7.53
N PRO A 212 -1.14 23.68 8.71
CA PRO A 212 -0.58 24.98 9.05
C PRO A 212 0.62 25.25 8.14
N ASP A 213 0.85 26.50 7.79
CA ASP A 213 2.09 26.91 7.13
C ASP A 213 3.26 26.78 8.12
N LEU A 214 3.89 25.62 8.10
CA LEU A 214 5.08 25.30 8.92
C LEU A 214 6.37 25.54 8.14
N SER A 215 6.33 26.18 6.97
CA SER A 215 7.51 26.42 6.13
C SER A 215 8.57 27.24 6.86
N SER A 216 8.17 28.18 7.72
CA SER A 216 9.07 28.95 8.58
C SER A 216 9.84 28.10 9.60
N TYR A 217 9.30 26.92 10.00
CA TYR A 217 9.96 26.02 10.94
C TYR A 217 10.91 25.05 10.24
N PHE A 218 10.51 24.52 9.08
CA PHE A 218 11.27 23.46 8.43
C PHE A 218 12.35 23.95 7.48
N GLY A 219 12.33 25.23 7.13
CA GLY A 219 13.37 25.85 6.30
C GLY A 219 13.56 25.13 4.97
N ASP A 220 14.79 24.66 4.72
CA ASP A 220 15.16 23.96 3.49
C ASP A 220 14.97 22.43 3.56
N MET A 221 14.38 21.92 4.64
CA MET A 221 14.08 20.50 4.73
C MET A 221 13.06 20.08 3.65
N ASN A 222 13.30 18.91 3.04
CA ASN A 222 12.31 18.30 2.15
C ASN A 222 11.10 17.85 2.98
N VAL A 223 9.96 18.51 2.79
CA VAL A 223 8.72 18.20 3.51
C VAL A 223 7.75 17.51 2.56
N VAL A 224 7.22 16.37 3.01
CA VAL A 224 6.26 15.57 2.26
C VAL A 224 4.98 15.45 3.08
N VAL A 225 3.89 16.00 2.56
CA VAL A 225 2.58 15.87 3.17
C VAL A 225 1.91 14.61 2.68
N VAL A 226 1.49 13.77 3.61
CA VAL A 226 0.78 12.51 3.33
C VAL A 226 -0.66 12.65 3.78
N SER A 227 -1.61 12.42 2.90
CA SER A 227 -3.04 12.54 3.20
C SER A 227 -3.89 11.62 2.35
N GLU A 228 -5.03 11.20 2.89
CA GLU A 228 -6.09 10.51 2.14
C GLU A 228 -6.93 11.48 1.32
N ARG A 229 -7.00 12.73 1.77
CA ARG A 229 -7.83 13.78 1.19
C ARG A 229 -7.00 14.65 0.25
N SER A 230 -7.64 15.27 -0.70
CA SER A 230 -7.02 16.35 -1.45
C SER A 230 -6.84 17.55 -0.52
N ILE A 231 -5.61 17.99 -0.33
CA ILE A 231 -5.26 19.11 0.51
C ILE A 231 -5.00 20.32 -0.38
N GLN A 232 -5.57 21.46 -0.02
CA GLN A 232 -5.37 22.74 -0.68
C GLN A 232 -4.43 23.62 0.17
N ASN A 233 -3.81 24.59 -0.46
CA ASN A 233 -2.93 25.58 0.18
C ASN A 233 -1.66 24.99 0.83
N ILE A 234 -1.00 24.08 0.12
CA ILE A 234 0.29 23.55 0.52
C ILE A 234 1.37 24.48 -0.04
N PRO A 235 2.44 24.78 0.73
CA PRO A 235 3.57 25.53 0.22
C PRO A 235 4.16 24.91 -1.04
N ASP A 236 4.49 25.70 -2.06
CA ASP A 236 4.98 25.22 -3.36
C ASP A 236 6.25 24.36 -3.27
N LYS A 237 7.04 24.54 -2.21
CA LYS A 237 8.25 23.75 -1.95
C LYS A 237 7.99 22.35 -1.37
N TRP A 238 6.74 22.04 -0.98
CA TRP A 238 6.41 20.80 -0.35
C TRP A 238 5.83 19.80 -1.34
N SER A 239 6.16 18.53 -1.17
CA SER A 239 5.59 17.46 -1.96
C SER A 239 4.34 16.91 -1.30
N VAL A 240 3.37 16.45 -2.11
CA VAL A 240 2.15 15.80 -1.62
C VAL A 240 2.08 14.39 -2.11
N ILE A 241 1.85 13.46 -1.20
CA ILE A 241 1.55 12.07 -1.50
C ILE A 241 0.15 11.76 -1.01
N ASN A 242 -0.78 11.61 -1.93
CA ASN A 242 -2.12 11.15 -1.60
C ASN A 242 -2.09 9.63 -1.45
N VAL A 243 -2.29 9.17 -0.22
CA VAL A 243 -2.36 7.75 0.12
C VAL A 243 -3.68 7.50 0.80
N ARG A 244 -4.47 6.60 0.25
CA ARG A 244 -5.63 6.10 0.96
C ARG A 244 -5.18 4.98 1.90
N SER A 245 -5.49 5.11 3.18
CA SER A 245 -5.18 4.08 4.16
C SER A 245 -6.02 2.82 3.89
N PHE A 246 -5.37 1.68 3.97
CA PHE A 246 -6.04 0.37 3.83
C PHE A 246 -6.42 -0.22 5.18
N SER A 247 -5.97 0.40 6.24
CA SER A 247 -6.32 0.09 7.62
C SER A 247 -6.47 1.40 8.38
N ASN A 248 -7.24 1.42 9.46
CA ASN A 248 -7.33 2.56 10.37
C ASN A 248 -5.98 2.88 11.06
N GLY A 249 -4.91 2.18 10.67
CA GLY A 249 -3.57 2.33 11.22
C GLY A 249 -2.73 3.32 10.45
N ARG A 250 -2.26 4.37 11.11
CA ARG A 250 -1.38 5.41 10.54
C ARG A 250 -0.05 4.89 10.02
N PHE A 251 0.46 3.81 10.61
CA PHE A 251 1.69 3.18 10.14
C PHE A 251 1.52 2.58 8.73
N ALA A 252 0.36 2.03 8.40
CA ALA A 252 0.08 1.54 7.06
C ALA A 252 0.08 2.67 6.02
N GLN A 253 -0.50 3.83 6.38
CA GLN A 253 -0.47 5.02 5.54
C GLN A 253 0.96 5.53 5.32
N LEU A 254 1.77 5.58 6.39
CA LEU A 254 3.17 5.99 6.29
C LEU A 254 3.99 5.02 5.44
N ARG A 255 3.83 3.71 5.61
CA ARG A 255 4.50 2.71 4.76
C ARG A 255 4.17 2.92 3.29
N SER A 256 2.89 3.06 2.96
CA SER A 256 2.44 3.31 1.58
C SER A 256 3.00 4.63 1.03
N ALA A 257 3.06 5.67 1.85
CA ALA A 257 3.62 6.96 1.46
C ALA A 257 5.13 6.87 1.17
N VAL A 258 5.88 6.16 2.01
CA VAL A 258 7.32 5.94 1.79
C VAL A 258 7.55 5.17 0.49
N MET A 259 6.75 4.13 0.22
CA MET A 259 6.81 3.38 -1.03
C MET A 259 6.57 4.25 -2.26
N ILE A 260 5.51 5.06 -2.22
CA ILE A 260 5.19 5.99 -3.31
C ILE A 260 6.30 7.03 -3.45
N GLY A 261 6.83 7.53 -2.35
CA GLY A 261 7.91 8.50 -2.35
C GLY A 261 9.21 7.95 -2.97
N LEU A 262 9.56 6.70 -2.67
CA LEU A 262 10.68 6.00 -3.30
C LEU A 262 10.47 5.83 -4.81
N THR A 263 9.27 5.41 -5.21
CA THR A 263 8.92 5.20 -6.64
C THR A 263 8.93 6.51 -7.43
N ARG A 264 8.60 7.63 -6.78
CA ARG A 264 8.59 8.97 -7.41
C ARG A 264 9.94 9.68 -7.31
N GLY A 265 10.95 9.06 -6.68
CA GLY A 265 12.26 9.68 -6.45
C GLY A 265 12.24 10.82 -5.43
N ILE A 266 11.17 10.96 -4.64
CA ILE A 266 11.07 11.93 -3.53
C ILE A 266 11.99 11.50 -2.39
N PHE A 267 12.10 10.19 -2.14
CA PHE A 267 12.99 9.58 -1.19
C PHE A 267 14.01 8.70 -1.91
N LYS A 268 15.17 8.50 -1.29
CA LYS A 268 16.21 7.56 -1.75
C LYS A 268 16.30 6.38 -0.79
N ALA A 269 16.77 5.24 -1.28
CA ALA A 269 17.09 4.11 -0.42
C ALA A 269 18.10 4.54 0.66
N LYS A 270 17.86 4.16 1.91
CA LYS A 270 18.62 4.54 3.12
C LYS A 270 18.39 5.98 3.61
N ASP A 271 17.48 6.75 3.03
CA ASP A 271 17.08 8.02 3.62
C ASP A 271 16.53 7.81 5.03
N LYS A 272 16.95 8.66 5.94
CA LYS A 272 16.31 8.77 7.26
C LYS A 272 15.21 9.82 7.17
N ILE A 273 14.02 9.45 7.60
CA ILE A 273 12.83 10.29 7.48
C ILE A 273 12.25 10.51 8.88
N CYS A 274 12.01 11.74 9.24
CA CYS A 274 11.28 12.08 10.46
C CYS A 274 9.79 12.16 10.14
N CYS A 275 8.96 11.42 10.87
CA CYS A 275 7.50 11.42 10.66
C CYS A 275 6.80 12.17 11.78
N ILE A 276 5.95 13.13 11.40
CA ILE A 276 5.06 13.85 12.30
C ILE A 276 3.65 13.35 12.05
N GLY A 277 3.09 12.68 13.05
CA GLY A 277 1.71 12.24 13.06
C GLY A 277 0.96 12.79 14.26
N GLY A 278 -0.34 12.90 14.16
CA GLY A 278 -1.20 13.30 15.26
C GLY A 278 -2.14 12.18 15.71
N VAL A 279 -2.84 12.34 16.83
CA VAL A 279 -3.95 11.46 17.20
C VAL A 279 -5.12 11.86 16.31
N GLY A 280 -5.46 11.06 15.28
CA GLY A 280 -6.68 11.27 14.51
C GLY A 280 -7.86 10.77 15.32
N GLY A 281 -8.86 11.57 15.34
CA GLY A 281 -10.17 11.12 15.76
C GLY A 281 -10.73 10.13 14.77
#